data_47f0467cdb7ba9b1fb699af4e1deb143
#
_entry.id   47f0467cdb7ba9b1fb699af4e1deb143
#
_cell.length_a   1.000
_cell.length_b   1.000
_cell.length_c   1.000
_cell.angle_alpha   90.00
_cell.angle_beta   90.00
_cell.angle_gamma   90.00
#
_symmetry.space_group_name_H-M   'P 1'
#
loop_
_entity.id
_entity.type
_entity.pdbx_description
1 polymer ?
#
loop_
_entity_poly.entity_id
_entity_poly.type
_entity_poly.pdbx_seq_one_letter_code
_entity_poly.pdbx_strand_id
1 'polypeptide(L)'
;MTQQQPTLRRSLRIVRRHKRIVGGLAVLGLLAGVGYAVLNPPQQTSSALVILPTPKPNIATDTLIADSAPVLDAALPHIGRGMTVSQLRQQITATDSTGNVISINATDKTAAEAEADANAVADSFLSFIGSNNSPVGAVSGRVFVSATTATSGGAIKQFILYGPIGLLAGLLIGFIVALRRERSDRRLRMRDEIARSIGVPVLAAVDADQPGDAHAWLRLLAEYQPDAVQAWTLRTTLTRLRTVSSGGGPGSGAGGGGRATVAVVSLAADPSALAIGPQLAVFASSLGIPTALVVCAQSPGEGIATLRAAAAAWQPASAAQASTLRVIAASDADLQAGLPTAALTVIVAAVDDGAPQVPEVLRDQATVLTVSPRIATPEQLARAAASAADAGGNVVGIIVANPEPDDMTTGFAPALGRQSRALPTRINGTTHAVRGNDVVATVREERR
;
A
#
# COMPACT_ATOMS: atom_id res chain seq x y z
N MET A 1 -19.95 -8.88 10.44
CA MET A 1 -18.70 -8.20 10.02
C MET A 1 -17.56 -8.78 10.83
N THR A 2 -16.96 -9.87 10.39
CA THR A 2 -15.78 -10.46 11.01
C THR A 2 -14.55 -9.70 10.54
N GLN A 3 -14.06 -8.77 11.36
CA GLN A 3 -12.75 -8.15 11.14
C GLN A 3 -11.70 -9.27 11.27
N GLN A 4 -11.18 -9.73 10.14
CA GLN A 4 -9.99 -10.56 10.12
C GLN A 4 -8.84 -9.75 10.71
N GLN A 5 -8.36 -10.16 11.89
CA GLN A 5 -7.18 -9.58 12.52
C GLN A 5 -6.01 -9.64 11.54
N PRO A 6 -5.27 -8.55 11.35
CA PRO A 6 -4.12 -8.54 10.45
C PRO A 6 -3.06 -9.50 11.01
N THR A 7 -2.87 -10.63 10.35
CA THR A 7 -1.82 -11.56 10.72
C THR A 7 -0.46 -10.90 10.47
N LEU A 8 0.50 -11.04 11.40
CA LEU A 8 1.87 -10.49 11.30
C LEU A 8 2.53 -10.78 9.95
N ARG A 9 2.24 -11.95 9.36
CA ARG A 9 2.72 -12.34 8.02
C ARG A 9 2.23 -11.41 6.91
N ARG A 10 1.00 -10.88 7.02
CA ARG A 10 0.44 -9.93 6.03
C ARG A 10 1.14 -8.58 6.13
N SER A 11 1.41 -8.09 7.35
CA SER A 11 2.13 -6.84 7.60
C SER A 11 3.58 -6.89 7.09
N LEU A 12 4.27 -8.02 7.29
CA LEU A 12 5.64 -8.21 6.79
C LEU A 12 5.71 -8.18 5.25
N ARG A 13 4.69 -8.75 4.58
CA ARG A 13 4.61 -8.76 3.12
C ARG A 13 4.39 -7.35 2.54
N ILE A 14 3.58 -6.52 3.21
CA ILE A 14 3.36 -5.11 2.84
C ILE A 14 4.68 -4.33 2.90
N VAL A 15 5.45 -4.50 3.97
CA VAL A 15 6.76 -3.87 4.13
C VAL A 15 7.73 -4.33 3.03
N ARG A 16 7.76 -5.62 2.73
CA ARG A 16 8.65 -6.17 1.69
C ARG A 16 8.31 -5.64 0.30
N ARG A 17 7.03 -5.37 0.02
CA ARG A 17 6.56 -4.78 -1.24
C ARG A 17 6.94 -3.30 -1.36
N HIS A 18 6.84 -2.56 -0.27
CA HIS A 18 7.16 -1.13 -0.22
C HIS A 18 8.55 -0.84 0.36
N LYS A 19 9.49 -1.82 0.25
CA LYS A 19 10.84 -1.73 0.82
C LYS A 19 11.60 -0.45 0.43
N ARG A 20 11.37 0.09 -0.79
CA ARG A 20 12.01 1.33 -1.24
C ARG A 20 11.49 2.55 -0.49
N ILE A 21 10.19 2.63 -0.20
CA ILE A 21 9.57 3.75 0.54
C ILE A 21 9.95 3.66 2.01
N VAL A 22 9.79 2.49 2.63
CA VAL A 22 10.12 2.27 4.04
C VAL A 22 11.61 2.46 4.27
N GLY A 23 12.46 1.90 3.40
CA GLY A 23 13.92 2.09 3.46
C GLY A 23 14.34 3.54 3.25
N GLY A 24 13.76 4.25 2.29
CA GLY A 24 14.03 5.66 2.06
C GLY A 24 13.68 6.54 3.26
N LEU A 25 12.51 6.31 3.89
CA LEU A 25 12.11 7.04 5.09
C LEU A 25 12.93 6.66 6.32
N ALA A 26 13.41 5.42 6.44
CA ALA A 26 14.33 5.00 7.49
C ALA A 26 15.68 5.72 7.37
N VAL A 27 16.24 5.82 6.17
CA VAL A 27 17.48 6.56 5.90
C VAL A 27 17.30 8.05 6.17
N LEU A 28 16.19 8.66 5.75
CA LEU A 28 15.87 10.04 6.06
C LEU A 28 15.76 10.29 7.56
N GLY A 29 15.12 9.40 8.30
CA GLY A 29 15.04 9.46 9.76
C GLY A 29 16.41 9.36 10.42
N LEU A 30 17.28 8.45 9.96
CA LEU A 30 18.66 8.33 10.44
C LEU A 30 19.44 9.63 10.20
N LEU A 31 19.36 10.18 8.97
CA LEU A 31 20.04 11.44 8.64
C LEU A 31 19.53 12.61 9.48
N ALA A 32 18.23 12.67 9.75
CA ALA A 32 17.64 13.68 10.63
C ALA A 32 18.13 13.53 12.08
N GLY A 33 18.20 12.29 12.60
CA GLY A 33 18.73 12.02 13.95
C GLY A 33 20.20 12.37 14.10
N VAL A 34 21.03 12.03 13.11
CA VAL A 34 22.45 12.40 13.07
C VAL A 34 22.60 13.91 12.90
N GLY A 35 21.83 14.53 12.00
CA GLY A 35 21.83 15.99 11.81
C GLY A 35 21.46 16.74 13.09
N TYR A 36 20.47 16.26 13.83
CA TYR A 36 20.10 16.82 15.12
C TYR A 36 21.26 16.74 16.14
N ALA A 37 21.96 15.60 16.20
CA ALA A 37 23.11 15.43 17.09
C ALA A 37 24.28 16.36 16.73
N VAL A 38 24.48 16.64 15.44
CA VAL A 38 25.53 17.60 14.97
C VAL A 38 25.15 19.04 15.30
N LEU A 39 23.86 19.40 15.12
CA LEU A 39 23.38 20.77 15.42
C LEU A 39 23.29 21.07 16.90
N ASN A 40 23.20 20.06 17.76
CA ASN A 40 23.14 20.17 19.21
C ASN A 40 24.34 19.40 19.83
N PRO A 41 25.58 19.95 19.72
CA PRO A 41 26.75 19.30 20.28
C PRO A 41 26.62 19.16 21.79
N PRO A 42 27.22 18.10 22.39
CA PRO A 42 27.21 17.91 23.83
C PRO A 42 27.95 19.04 24.49
N GLN A 43 27.43 19.49 25.62
CA GLN A 43 28.09 20.49 26.43
C GLN A 43 29.46 19.98 26.90
N GLN A 44 30.46 20.88 26.90
CA GLN A 44 31.79 20.63 27.36
C GLN A 44 31.90 21.06 28.82
N THR A 45 32.48 20.22 29.66
CA THR A 45 32.67 20.54 31.08
C THR A 45 34.17 20.61 31.37
N SER A 46 34.61 21.70 31.96
CA SER A 46 35.98 21.87 32.43
C SER A 46 36.00 22.18 33.91
N SER A 47 37.05 21.76 34.60
CA SER A 47 37.14 21.86 36.06
C SER A 47 38.43 22.56 36.49
N ALA A 48 38.30 23.59 37.29
CA ALA A 48 39.42 24.22 38.00
C ALA A 48 39.42 23.73 39.46
N LEU A 49 40.56 23.31 39.96
CA LEU A 49 40.72 22.83 41.34
C LEU A 49 41.42 23.91 42.17
N VAL A 50 40.75 24.32 43.23
CA VAL A 50 41.26 25.32 44.19
C VAL A 50 41.57 24.65 45.53
N ILE A 51 42.77 24.76 45.97
CA ILE A 51 43.21 24.29 47.31
C ILE A 51 43.16 25.41 48.34
N LEU A 52 42.60 25.09 49.48
CA LEU A 52 42.45 25.97 50.59
C LEU A 52 43.36 25.50 51.74
N PRO A 53 43.94 26.42 52.61
CA PRO A 53 44.78 26.01 53.69
C PRO A 53 44.03 25.20 54.75
N THR A 54 44.76 24.23 55.34
CA THR A 54 44.24 23.39 56.43
C THR A 54 44.70 23.98 57.82
N PRO A 55 43.89 23.77 58.88
CA PRO A 55 42.59 23.12 58.94
C PRO A 55 41.44 24.09 58.62
N LYS A 56 40.52 23.67 57.74
CA LYS A 56 39.28 24.42 57.44
C LYS A 56 38.07 23.79 58.09
N PRO A 57 37.34 24.56 58.91
CA PRO A 57 36.16 23.98 59.60
C PRO A 57 34.94 23.79 58.77
N ASN A 58 34.81 24.33 57.52
CA ASN A 58 33.52 24.31 56.83
C ASN A 58 33.61 24.49 55.29
N ILE A 59 34.04 23.44 54.62
CA ILE A 59 34.15 23.42 53.13
C ILE A 59 32.81 23.63 52.44
N ALA A 60 31.71 23.20 53.06
CA ALA A 60 30.36 23.43 52.52
C ALA A 60 30.01 24.92 52.42
N THR A 61 30.54 25.75 53.32
CA THR A 61 30.38 27.21 53.25
C THR A 61 31.16 27.79 52.09
N ASP A 62 32.37 27.27 51.81
CA ASP A 62 33.24 27.76 50.77
C ASP A 62 32.71 27.41 49.36
N THR A 63 32.08 26.25 49.20
CA THR A 63 31.40 25.93 47.94
C THR A 63 30.18 26.84 47.66
N LEU A 64 29.44 27.19 48.71
CA LEU A 64 28.34 28.18 48.62
C LEU A 64 28.87 29.58 48.28
N ILE A 65 30.04 29.95 48.82
CA ILE A 65 30.70 31.23 48.50
C ILE A 65 31.14 31.25 47.04
N ALA A 66 31.72 30.15 46.55
CA ALA A 66 32.15 30.03 45.14
C ALA A 66 30.98 30.19 44.16
N ASP A 67 29.78 29.76 44.53
CA ASP A 67 28.54 29.91 43.74
C ASP A 67 27.76 31.19 44.10
N SER A 68 28.32 32.06 44.92
CA SER A 68 27.61 33.26 45.34
C SER A 68 27.64 34.38 44.29
N ALA A 69 26.59 35.21 44.30
CA ALA A 69 26.46 36.31 43.35
C ALA A 69 27.66 37.27 43.31
N PRO A 70 28.30 37.67 44.46
CA PRO A 70 29.47 38.52 44.43
C PRO A 70 30.69 37.93 43.71
N VAL A 71 30.90 36.61 43.82
CA VAL A 71 32.02 35.92 43.15
C VAL A 71 31.76 35.81 41.66
N LEU A 72 30.52 35.44 41.28
CA LEU A 72 30.12 35.31 39.88
C LEU A 72 30.10 36.67 39.18
N ASP A 73 29.66 37.74 39.86
CA ASP A 73 29.66 39.08 39.32
C ASP A 73 31.09 39.58 39.06
N ALA A 74 32.03 39.29 39.98
CA ALA A 74 33.44 39.62 39.81
C ALA A 74 34.11 38.79 38.68
N ALA A 75 33.58 37.63 38.32
CA ALA A 75 34.08 36.81 37.21
C ALA A 75 33.63 37.32 35.84
N LEU A 76 32.46 37.97 35.74
CA LEU A 76 31.88 38.40 34.46
C LEU A 76 32.80 39.28 33.59
N PRO A 77 33.52 40.30 34.14
CA PRO A 77 34.43 41.10 33.32
C PRO A 77 35.57 40.29 32.70
N HIS A 78 36.01 39.22 33.35
CA HIS A 78 37.06 38.34 32.86
C HIS A 78 36.57 37.37 31.78
N ILE A 79 35.28 37.02 31.79
CA ILE A 79 34.65 36.18 30.78
C ILE A 79 34.31 36.99 29.50
N GLY A 80 33.94 38.24 29.61
CA GLY A 80 33.85 39.19 28.49
C GLY A 80 32.73 38.95 27.48
N ARG A 81 31.78 38.01 27.74
CA ARG A 81 30.74 37.61 26.81
C ARG A 81 29.35 38.27 27.02
N GLY A 82 29.29 39.27 27.92
CA GLY A 82 28.03 40.00 28.19
C GLY A 82 26.94 39.14 28.87
N MET A 83 27.35 38.07 29.57
CA MET A 83 26.47 37.20 30.33
C MET A 83 25.98 37.87 31.60
N THR A 84 24.83 37.41 32.09
CA THR A 84 24.32 37.80 33.42
C THR A 84 24.79 36.82 34.49
N VAL A 85 24.83 37.25 35.75
CA VAL A 85 25.15 36.39 36.90
C VAL A 85 24.26 35.15 36.95
N SER A 86 22.98 35.31 36.59
CA SER A 86 22.03 34.19 36.57
C SER A 86 22.32 33.16 35.48
N GLN A 87 22.84 33.58 34.34
CA GLN A 87 23.26 32.68 33.26
C GLN A 87 24.55 31.95 33.65
N LEU A 88 25.55 32.68 34.18
CA LEU A 88 26.77 32.08 34.64
C LEU A 88 26.53 31.05 35.76
N ARG A 89 25.63 31.35 36.70
CA ARG A 89 25.26 30.42 37.77
C ARG A 89 24.66 29.11 37.26
N GLN A 90 23.98 29.10 36.13
CA GLN A 90 23.45 27.86 35.54
C GLN A 90 24.54 27.01 34.89
N GLN A 91 25.67 27.60 34.57
CA GLN A 91 26.80 26.97 33.90
C GLN A 91 27.89 26.53 34.89
N ILE A 92 27.94 27.11 36.09
CA ILE A 92 28.94 26.83 37.11
C ILE A 92 28.36 25.94 38.20
N THR A 93 29.17 24.99 38.66
CA THR A 93 28.84 24.16 39.82
C THR A 93 30.13 23.99 40.65
N ALA A 94 30.11 24.52 41.87
CA ALA A 94 31.18 24.26 42.83
C ALA A 94 30.88 23.02 43.65
N THR A 95 31.84 22.10 43.72
CA THR A 95 31.72 20.84 44.48
C THR A 95 32.95 20.61 45.36
N ASP A 96 32.73 20.00 46.51
CA ASP A 96 33.82 19.48 47.32
C ASP A 96 34.46 18.27 46.65
N SER A 97 35.74 18.29 46.39
CA SER A 97 36.45 17.18 45.76
C SER A 97 37.12 16.28 46.80
N THR A 98 37.93 16.84 47.72
CA THR A 98 38.63 16.10 48.78
C THR A 98 39.09 17.07 49.88
N GLY A 99 38.48 16.99 51.05
CA GLY A 99 38.88 17.60 52.31
C GLY A 99 39.21 19.10 52.32
N ASN A 100 40.05 19.61 51.46
CA ASN A 100 40.43 21.03 51.33
C ASN A 100 40.53 21.52 49.90
N VAL A 101 39.98 20.74 48.94
CA VAL A 101 40.00 21.08 47.52
C VAL A 101 38.55 21.29 47.03
N ILE A 102 38.32 22.46 46.46
CA ILE A 102 37.06 22.79 45.79
C ILE A 102 37.25 22.63 44.29
N SER A 103 36.35 21.88 43.64
CA SER A 103 36.26 21.77 42.20
C SER A 103 35.22 22.76 41.67
N ILE A 104 35.64 23.69 40.84
CA ILE A 104 34.79 24.65 40.15
C ILE A 104 34.61 24.09 38.73
N ASN A 105 33.42 23.57 38.44
CA ASN A 105 33.09 22.98 37.18
C ASN A 105 32.29 24.00 36.36
N ALA A 106 32.77 24.31 35.17
CA ALA A 106 32.03 25.11 34.18
C ALA A 106 31.59 24.26 33.01
N THR A 107 30.37 24.47 32.55
CA THR A 107 29.78 23.74 31.44
C THR A 107 29.34 24.74 30.38
N ASP A 108 29.91 24.62 29.16
CA ASP A 108 29.57 25.49 28.04
C ASP A 108 29.57 24.72 26.71
N LYS A 109 29.25 25.41 25.62
CA LYS A 109 29.17 24.84 24.27
C LYS A 109 30.52 24.46 23.69
N THR A 110 31.55 25.21 24.03
CA THR A 110 32.92 24.94 23.58
C THR A 110 33.86 24.65 24.75
N ALA A 111 34.91 23.88 24.49
CA ALA A 111 35.94 23.56 25.49
C ALA A 111 36.63 24.83 26.01
N ALA A 112 36.99 25.73 25.10
CA ALA A 112 37.71 26.97 25.44
C ALA A 112 36.85 27.90 26.33
N GLU A 113 35.55 27.97 26.08
CA GLU A 113 34.64 28.76 26.92
C GLU A 113 34.48 28.13 28.30
N ALA A 114 34.28 26.81 28.40
CA ALA A 114 34.18 26.13 29.68
C ALA A 114 35.48 26.25 30.49
N GLU A 115 36.66 26.19 29.87
CA GLU A 115 37.94 26.39 30.48
C GLU A 115 38.12 27.84 31.01
N ALA A 116 37.77 28.83 30.17
CA ALA A 116 37.84 30.24 30.53
C ALA A 116 36.92 30.58 31.70
N ASP A 117 35.70 30.07 31.69
CA ASP A 117 34.68 30.30 32.72
C ASP A 117 35.12 29.68 34.06
N ALA A 118 35.57 28.41 34.04
CA ALA A 118 36.05 27.73 35.25
C ALA A 118 37.22 28.47 35.88
N ASN A 119 38.19 28.92 35.07
CA ASN A 119 39.36 29.66 35.57
C ASN A 119 38.97 31.05 36.07
N ALA A 120 38.13 31.80 35.32
CA ALA A 120 37.67 33.13 35.74
C ALA A 120 36.94 33.11 37.09
N VAL A 121 36.06 32.10 37.28
CA VAL A 121 35.36 31.93 38.57
C VAL A 121 36.32 31.49 39.68
N ALA A 122 37.30 30.62 39.39
CA ALA A 122 38.30 30.21 40.36
C ALA A 122 39.16 31.38 40.84
N ASP A 123 39.62 32.23 39.92
CA ASP A 123 40.40 33.44 40.24
C ASP A 123 39.58 34.47 41.02
N SER A 124 38.32 34.68 40.62
CA SER A 124 37.41 35.59 41.32
C SER A 124 37.05 35.07 42.71
N PHE A 125 36.88 33.77 42.89
CA PHE A 125 36.66 33.13 44.18
C PHE A 125 37.89 33.33 45.10
N LEU A 126 39.08 33.08 44.58
CA LEU A 126 40.33 33.30 45.36
C LEU A 126 40.49 34.75 45.73
N SER A 127 40.24 35.69 44.85
CA SER A 127 40.29 37.13 45.15
C SER A 127 39.26 37.52 46.22
N PHE A 128 38.03 36.96 46.13
CA PHE A 128 36.96 37.24 47.09
C PHE A 128 37.36 36.72 48.54
N ILE A 129 37.76 35.44 48.63
CA ILE A 129 38.12 34.84 49.95
C ILE A 129 39.39 35.44 50.54
N GLY A 130 40.29 35.97 49.71
CA GLY A 130 41.45 36.69 50.12
C GLY A 130 41.23 38.13 50.60
N SER A 131 40.02 38.66 50.30
CA SER A 131 39.63 40.02 50.69
C SER A 131 39.09 40.08 52.12
N ASN A 132 39.20 41.28 52.75
CA ASN A 132 38.58 41.51 54.06
C ASN A 132 37.08 41.51 54.08
N ASN A 133 36.41 41.40 52.87
CA ASN A 133 34.97 41.34 52.74
C ASN A 133 34.43 39.90 52.76
N SER A 134 35.30 38.92 52.92
CA SER A 134 34.89 37.50 52.99
C SER A 134 34.16 37.22 54.32
N PRO A 135 33.02 36.57 54.31
CA PRO A 135 32.31 36.23 55.55
C PRO A 135 33.03 35.20 56.42
N VAL A 136 34.06 34.54 55.90
CA VAL A 136 34.89 33.55 56.61
C VAL A 136 36.25 34.09 57.00
N GLY A 137 36.48 35.44 56.87
CA GLY A 137 37.77 36.07 57.05
C GLY A 137 38.70 35.93 55.84
N ALA A 138 39.82 36.68 55.84
CA ALA A 138 40.78 36.62 54.76
C ALA A 138 41.53 35.26 54.77
N VAL A 139 41.35 34.48 53.70
CA VAL A 139 41.97 33.14 53.55
C VAL A 139 42.80 33.13 52.27
N SER A 140 44.09 32.72 52.38
CA SER A 140 44.98 32.59 51.21
C SER A 140 44.80 31.18 50.59
N GLY A 141 44.00 31.08 49.56
CA GLY A 141 43.90 29.89 48.68
C GLY A 141 44.79 30.05 47.44
N ARG A 142 44.99 29.02 46.70
CA ARG A 142 45.60 29.05 45.36
C ARG A 142 44.95 28.08 44.40
N VAL A 143 44.99 28.36 43.10
CA VAL A 143 44.62 27.41 42.06
C VAL A 143 45.66 26.28 42.10
N PHE A 144 45.20 25.07 42.33
CA PHE A 144 45.98 23.85 42.31
C PHE A 144 46.11 23.27 40.90
N VAL A 145 45.01 23.23 40.16
CA VAL A 145 44.96 22.83 38.76
C VAL A 145 44.04 23.80 38.02
N SER A 146 44.62 24.52 37.05
CA SER A 146 43.78 25.32 36.13
C SER A 146 43.00 24.42 35.19
N ALA A 147 41.82 24.86 34.79
CA ALA A 147 41.04 24.20 33.78
C ALA A 147 41.76 24.30 32.42
N THR A 148 42.35 23.21 31.95
CA THR A 148 43.09 23.10 30.67
C THR A 148 42.56 21.99 29.76
N THR A 149 41.66 21.17 30.26
CA THR A 149 41.08 20.07 29.53
C THR A 149 39.59 20.02 29.80
N ALA A 150 38.81 20.23 28.77
CA ALA A 150 37.37 20.01 28.85
C ALA A 150 37.05 18.58 28.44
N THR A 151 36.25 17.94 29.23
CA THR A 151 35.70 16.61 28.88
C THR A 151 34.35 16.79 28.21
N SER A 152 34.26 16.32 26.97
CA SER A 152 32.95 16.25 26.30
C SER A 152 32.10 15.15 26.94
N GLY A 153 30.85 15.42 27.22
CA GLY A 153 29.87 14.45 27.72
C GLY A 153 29.55 13.32 26.75
N GLY A 154 30.52 12.99 25.86
CA GLY A 154 30.45 11.88 24.93
C GLY A 154 29.65 12.19 23.67
N ALA A 155 30.25 12.93 22.72
CA ALA A 155 29.67 13.10 21.37
C ALA A 155 29.24 11.76 20.76
N ILE A 156 30.03 10.71 20.96
CA ILE A 156 29.73 9.35 20.54
C ILE A 156 28.40 8.83 21.16
N LYS A 157 28.15 9.13 22.46
CA LYS A 157 26.90 8.72 23.12
C LYS A 157 25.68 9.39 22.50
N GLN A 158 25.76 10.62 22.05
CA GLN A 158 24.69 11.32 21.37
C GLN A 158 24.38 10.69 20.00
N PHE A 159 25.39 10.37 19.20
CA PHE A 159 25.19 9.68 17.92
C PHE A 159 24.58 8.29 18.11
N ILE A 160 25.03 7.53 19.12
CA ILE A 160 24.49 6.23 19.47
C ILE A 160 23.04 6.33 19.95
N LEU A 161 22.64 7.43 20.57
CA LEU A 161 21.28 7.63 21.06
C LEU A 161 20.33 8.16 19.96
N TYR A 162 20.70 9.28 19.31
CA TYR A 162 19.81 9.96 18.36
C TYR A 162 19.74 9.30 16.98
N GLY A 163 20.81 8.62 16.55
CA GLY A 163 20.81 7.86 15.29
C GLY A 163 19.75 6.77 15.26
N PRO A 164 19.75 5.81 16.20
CA PRO A 164 18.71 4.77 16.27
C PRO A 164 17.31 5.31 16.51
N ILE A 165 17.14 6.35 17.32
CA ILE A 165 15.83 6.99 17.54
C ILE A 165 15.30 7.56 16.22
N GLY A 166 16.12 8.27 15.47
CA GLY A 166 15.76 8.80 14.16
C GLY A 166 15.41 7.70 13.16
N LEU A 167 16.19 6.62 13.13
CA LEU A 167 15.92 5.45 12.28
C LEU A 167 14.59 4.77 12.63
N LEU A 168 14.30 4.55 13.92
CA LEU A 168 13.06 3.96 14.38
C LEU A 168 11.85 4.84 14.05
N ALA A 169 11.96 6.15 14.25
CA ALA A 169 10.92 7.10 13.88
C ALA A 169 10.67 7.09 12.36
N GLY A 170 11.74 7.08 11.55
CA GLY A 170 11.64 6.96 10.09
C GLY A 170 11.00 5.65 9.62
N LEU A 171 11.35 4.53 10.26
CA LEU A 171 10.71 3.22 10.01
C LEU A 171 9.22 3.24 10.36
N LEU A 172 8.84 3.83 11.49
CA LEU A 172 7.45 3.91 11.93
C LEU A 172 6.61 4.75 10.95
N ILE A 173 7.12 5.93 10.56
CA ILE A 173 6.47 6.79 9.57
C ILE A 173 6.38 6.06 8.23
N GLY A 174 7.45 5.40 7.79
CA GLY A 174 7.49 4.61 6.56
C GLY A 174 6.46 3.48 6.56
N PHE A 175 6.28 2.82 7.68
CA PHE A 175 5.28 1.78 7.86
C PHE A 175 3.85 2.34 7.80
N ILE A 176 3.57 3.48 8.45
CA ILE A 176 2.26 4.15 8.40
C ILE A 176 1.93 4.59 6.97
N VAL A 177 2.89 5.18 6.26
CA VAL A 177 2.72 5.60 4.86
C VAL A 177 2.46 4.39 3.96
N ALA A 178 3.21 3.30 4.13
CA ALA A 178 3.00 2.05 3.38
C ALA A 178 1.60 1.47 3.64
N LEU A 179 1.13 1.45 4.89
CA LEU A 179 -0.21 0.99 5.25
C LEU A 179 -1.31 1.89 4.67
N ARG A 180 -1.13 3.21 4.71
CA ARG A 180 -2.10 4.15 4.11
C ARG A 180 -2.18 3.97 2.61
N ARG A 181 -1.04 3.83 1.94
CA ARG A 181 -1.00 3.60 0.49
C ARG A 181 -1.65 2.28 0.11
N GLU A 182 -1.44 1.21 0.89
CA GLU A 182 -2.10 -0.07 0.69
C GLU A 182 -3.63 0.01 0.90
N ARG A 183 -4.10 0.79 1.89
CA ARG A 183 -5.54 1.01 2.14
C ARG A 183 -6.20 1.91 1.09
N SER A 184 -5.43 2.81 0.48
CA SER A 184 -5.92 3.68 -0.61
C SER A 184 -5.98 2.96 -1.95
N ASP A 185 -5.29 1.82 -2.09
CA ASP A 185 -5.35 0.99 -3.29
C ASP A 185 -6.66 0.20 -3.29
N ARG A 186 -7.70 0.75 -3.92
CA ARG A 186 -9.04 0.16 -4.06
C ARG A 186 -9.11 -0.94 -5.12
N ARG A 187 -7.98 -1.34 -5.68
CA ARG A 187 -7.95 -2.36 -6.72
C ARG A 187 -8.32 -3.73 -6.16
N LEU A 188 -9.16 -4.42 -6.89
CA LEU A 188 -9.63 -5.76 -6.55
C LEU A 188 -8.46 -6.76 -6.61
N ARG A 189 -8.37 -7.64 -5.62
CA ARG A 189 -7.26 -8.59 -5.50
C ARG A 189 -7.70 -10.03 -5.38
N MET A 190 -8.73 -10.29 -4.60
CA MET A 190 -9.23 -11.63 -4.33
C MET A 190 -10.45 -11.95 -5.19
N ARG A 191 -10.59 -13.20 -5.59
CA ARG A 191 -11.74 -13.66 -6.37
C ARG A 191 -13.07 -13.33 -5.70
N ASP A 192 -13.17 -13.44 -4.39
CA ASP A 192 -14.39 -13.08 -3.64
C ASP A 192 -14.67 -11.57 -3.65
N GLU A 193 -13.64 -10.72 -3.68
CA GLU A 193 -13.79 -9.26 -3.82
C GLU A 193 -14.30 -8.92 -5.22
N ILE A 194 -13.70 -9.56 -6.24
CA ILE A 194 -14.10 -9.41 -7.64
C ILE A 194 -15.55 -9.86 -7.82
N ALA A 195 -15.92 -11.05 -7.34
CA ALA A 195 -17.27 -11.57 -7.44
C ALA A 195 -18.31 -10.67 -6.75
N ARG A 196 -17.99 -10.16 -5.55
CA ARG A 196 -18.88 -9.28 -4.78
C ARG A 196 -19.02 -7.89 -5.37
N SER A 197 -18.06 -7.40 -6.14
CA SER A 197 -18.10 -6.05 -6.72
C SER A 197 -19.26 -5.86 -7.71
N ILE A 198 -19.62 -6.91 -8.44
CA ILE A 198 -20.71 -6.89 -9.44
C ILE A 198 -21.80 -7.94 -9.17
N GLY A 199 -21.66 -8.75 -8.12
CA GLY A 199 -22.64 -9.77 -7.75
C GLY A 199 -22.68 -10.99 -8.69
N VAL A 200 -21.62 -11.21 -9.47
CA VAL A 200 -21.51 -12.31 -10.45
C VAL A 200 -20.37 -13.26 -10.04
N PRO A 201 -20.54 -14.59 -10.14
CA PRO A 201 -19.53 -15.54 -9.70
C PRO A 201 -18.28 -15.53 -10.60
N VAL A 202 -17.13 -15.82 -10.00
CA VAL A 202 -15.91 -16.16 -10.75
C VAL A 202 -16.05 -17.60 -11.25
N LEU A 203 -16.09 -17.77 -12.58
CA LEU A 203 -16.23 -19.08 -13.23
C LEU A 203 -14.95 -19.87 -13.21
N ALA A 204 -13.81 -19.17 -13.40
CA ALA A 204 -12.49 -19.75 -13.42
C ALA A 204 -11.41 -18.73 -13.06
N ALA A 205 -10.24 -19.25 -12.68
CA ALA A 205 -9.00 -18.48 -12.58
C ALA A 205 -7.97 -19.20 -13.46
N VAL A 206 -7.38 -18.48 -14.39
CA VAL A 206 -6.51 -19.03 -15.44
C VAL A 206 -5.22 -18.22 -15.50
N ASP A 207 -4.08 -18.89 -15.60
CA ASP A 207 -2.83 -18.21 -15.88
C ASP A 207 -2.84 -17.74 -17.34
N ALA A 208 -2.73 -16.45 -17.52
CA ALA A 208 -2.81 -15.80 -18.81
C ALA A 208 -1.46 -15.25 -19.25
N ASP A 209 -1.13 -15.45 -20.51
CA ASP A 209 0.02 -14.80 -21.13
C ASP A 209 -0.13 -13.27 -21.12
N GLN A 210 0.99 -12.57 -21.27
CA GLN A 210 1.02 -11.12 -21.41
C GLN A 210 1.69 -10.73 -22.72
N PRO A 211 1.02 -10.91 -23.88
CA PRO A 211 1.60 -10.54 -25.14
C PRO A 211 1.78 -9.02 -25.22
N GLY A 212 3.02 -8.57 -25.42
CA GLY A 212 3.36 -7.15 -25.51
C GLY A 212 3.32 -6.59 -26.94
N ASP A 213 3.37 -7.44 -27.94
CA ASP A 213 3.40 -7.06 -29.35
C ASP A 213 2.65 -8.03 -30.27
N ALA A 214 2.49 -7.67 -31.53
CA ALA A 214 1.77 -8.50 -32.51
C ALA A 214 2.44 -9.86 -32.76
N HIS A 215 3.77 -9.97 -32.63
CA HIS A 215 4.49 -11.22 -32.78
C HIS A 215 4.23 -12.17 -31.62
N ALA A 216 4.17 -11.67 -30.40
CA ALA A 216 3.79 -12.47 -29.23
C ALA A 216 2.34 -12.98 -29.33
N TRP A 217 1.41 -12.16 -29.84
CA TRP A 217 0.05 -12.59 -30.15
C TRP A 217 0.01 -13.70 -31.22
N LEU A 218 0.80 -13.57 -32.30
CA LEU A 218 0.87 -14.62 -33.33
C LEU A 218 1.39 -15.93 -32.75
N ARG A 219 2.41 -15.91 -31.90
CA ARG A 219 2.89 -17.11 -31.23
C ARG A 219 1.82 -17.73 -30.32
N LEU A 220 1.07 -16.93 -29.55
CA LEU A 220 -0.03 -17.43 -28.74
C LEU A 220 -1.09 -18.11 -29.62
N LEU A 221 -1.48 -17.49 -30.72
CA LEU A 221 -2.48 -18.07 -31.64
C LEU A 221 -2.00 -19.35 -32.34
N ALA A 222 -0.68 -19.48 -32.60
CA ALA A 222 -0.10 -20.62 -33.31
C ALA A 222 0.30 -21.78 -32.38
N GLU A 223 0.87 -21.48 -31.20
CA GLU A 223 1.64 -22.43 -30.40
C GLU A 223 1.15 -22.55 -28.96
N TYR A 224 0.03 -21.91 -28.57
CA TYR A 224 -0.42 -21.97 -27.17
C TYR A 224 -0.71 -23.40 -26.72
N GLN A 225 0.03 -23.85 -25.73
CA GLN A 225 -0.14 -25.16 -25.09
C GLN A 225 -0.17 -24.96 -23.58
N PRO A 226 -1.36 -25.08 -22.95
CA PRO A 226 -1.46 -25.01 -21.51
C PRO A 226 -0.85 -26.24 -20.83
N ASP A 227 -0.36 -26.06 -19.61
CA ASP A 227 0.02 -27.18 -18.76
C ASP A 227 -1.20 -28.03 -18.36
N ALA A 228 -0.98 -29.17 -17.69
CA ALA A 228 -2.07 -30.08 -17.34
C ALA A 228 -3.12 -29.47 -16.43
N VAL A 229 -2.74 -28.59 -15.51
CA VAL A 229 -3.66 -27.92 -14.57
C VAL A 229 -4.47 -26.86 -15.28
N GLN A 230 -3.81 -26.06 -16.10
CA GLN A 230 -4.47 -25.05 -16.94
C GLN A 230 -5.41 -25.70 -17.95
N ALA A 231 -4.98 -26.80 -18.61
CA ALA A 231 -5.81 -27.54 -19.56
C ALA A 231 -7.09 -28.05 -18.90
N TRP A 232 -7.00 -28.56 -17.68
CA TRP A 232 -8.17 -29.01 -16.91
C TRP A 232 -9.10 -27.82 -16.58
N THR A 233 -8.54 -26.71 -16.13
CA THR A 233 -9.28 -25.47 -15.80
C THR A 233 -9.98 -24.91 -17.04
N LEU A 234 -9.26 -24.80 -18.17
CA LEU A 234 -9.82 -24.31 -19.43
C LEU A 234 -10.93 -25.24 -19.96
N ARG A 235 -10.75 -26.56 -19.88
CA ARG A 235 -11.77 -27.55 -20.27
C ARG A 235 -13.04 -27.39 -19.42
N THR A 236 -12.89 -27.25 -18.12
CA THR A 236 -14.02 -27.04 -17.20
C THR A 236 -14.72 -25.72 -17.50
N THR A 237 -13.95 -24.66 -17.77
CA THR A 237 -14.47 -23.33 -18.14
C THR A 237 -15.24 -23.38 -19.44
N LEU A 238 -14.68 -24.00 -20.49
CA LEU A 238 -15.37 -24.19 -21.78
C LEU A 238 -16.69 -24.97 -21.64
N THR A 239 -16.71 -26.01 -20.83
CA THR A 239 -17.91 -26.79 -20.56
C THR A 239 -19.00 -25.92 -19.93
N ARG A 240 -18.63 -25.13 -18.90
CA ARG A 240 -19.55 -24.21 -18.25
C ARG A 240 -20.05 -23.12 -19.20
N LEU A 241 -19.16 -22.53 -19.99
CA LEU A 241 -19.54 -21.49 -20.96
C LEU A 241 -20.47 -22.00 -22.03
N ARG A 242 -20.23 -23.21 -22.55
CA ARG A 242 -21.12 -23.84 -23.55
C ARG A 242 -22.52 -24.14 -22.99
N THR A 243 -22.61 -24.60 -21.73
CA THR A 243 -23.92 -24.85 -21.11
C THR A 243 -24.72 -23.57 -20.89
N VAL A 244 -24.05 -22.47 -20.56
CA VAL A 244 -24.69 -21.17 -20.34
C VAL A 244 -25.08 -20.50 -21.67
N SER A 245 -24.19 -20.58 -22.68
CA SER A 245 -24.45 -19.95 -24.00
C SER A 245 -25.45 -20.67 -24.88
N SER A 246 -25.66 -21.97 -24.66
CA SER A 246 -26.63 -22.74 -25.42
C SER A 246 -28.11 -22.56 -24.98
N GLY A 247 -28.39 -21.62 -24.09
CA GLY A 247 -29.73 -21.31 -23.63
C GLY A 247 -30.42 -22.46 -22.89
N GLY A 248 -29.67 -23.35 -22.27
CA GLY A 248 -30.15 -24.56 -21.62
C GLY A 248 -31.09 -24.28 -20.44
N GLY A 249 -32.38 -24.16 -20.74
CA GLY A 249 -33.39 -24.46 -19.75
C GLY A 249 -33.28 -25.94 -19.33
N PRO A 250 -33.75 -26.34 -18.13
CA PRO A 250 -33.69 -27.70 -17.62
C PRO A 250 -34.61 -28.64 -18.45
N GLY A 251 -34.26 -28.91 -19.69
CA GLY A 251 -35.08 -29.70 -20.61
C GLY A 251 -34.49 -29.88 -22.01
N SER A 252 -33.50 -29.12 -22.42
CA SER A 252 -32.82 -29.36 -23.70
C SER A 252 -31.79 -30.47 -23.53
N GLY A 253 -32.18 -31.67 -24.01
CA GLY A 253 -31.39 -32.89 -23.90
C GLY A 253 -29.95 -32.74 -24.42
N ALA A 254 -29.04 -33.44 -23.79
CA ALA A 254 -27.59 -33.48 -24.00
C ALA A 254 -27.13 -33.98 -25.40
N GLY A 255 -27.94 -33.82 -26.44
CA GLY A 255 -27.69 -34.38 -27.79
C GLY A 255 -27.65 -33.37 -28.92
N GLY A 256 -27.95 -32.08 -28.69
CA GLY A 256 -27.91 -31.08 -29.75
C GLY A 256 -26.54 -30.43 -29.87
N GLY A 257 -25.84 -30.62 -31.01
CA GLY A 257 -24.64 -29.89 -31.41
C GLY A 257 -24.88 -28.38 -31.61
N GLY A 258 -25.41 -27.72 -30.58
CA GLY A 258 -25.77 -26.31 -30.60
C GLY A 258 -24.51 -25.44 -30.72
N ARG A 259 -24.58 -24.42 -31.57
CA ARG A 259 -23.59 -23.36 -31.68
C ARG A 259 -23.54 -22.57 -30.38
N ALA A 260 -22.34 -22.39 -29.82
CA ALA A 260 -22.13 -21.60 -28.62
C ALA A 260 -21.38 -20.32 -29.01
N THR A 261 -21.93 -19.17 -28.64
CA THR A 261 -21.24 -17.88 -28.77
C THR A 261 -20.99 -17.29 -27.38
N VAL A 262 -19.75 -16.96 -27.14
CA VAL A 262 -19.29 -16.38 -25.87
C VAL A 262 -18.54 -15.08 -26.15
N ALA A 263 -18.97 -14.01 -25.54
CA ALA A 263 -18.28 -12.75 -25.55
C ALA A 263 -17.35 -12.66 -24.35
N VAL A 264 -16.09 -12.35 -24.60
CA VAL A 264 -15.04 -12.14 -23.59
C VAL A 264 -14.69 -10.66 -23.59
N VAL A 265 -15.04 -9.98 -22.53
CA VAL A 265 -14.85 -8.53 -22.38
C VAL A 265 -13.81 -8.24 -21.31
N SER A 266 -12.74 -7.53 -21.66
CA SER A 266 -11.69 -7.11 -20.76
C SER A 266 -11.63 -5.59 -20.64
N LEU A 267 -10.92 -5.07 -19.61
CA LEU A 267 -10.53 -3.66 -19.57
C LEU A 267 -9.37 -3.42 -20.54
N ALA A 268 -9.40 -2.29 -21.24
CA ALA A 268 -8.36 -1.93 -22.23
C ALA A 268 -6.95 -1.86 -21.64
N ALA A 269 -6.84 -1.53 -20.35
CA ALA A 269 -5.59 -1.48 -19.61
C ALA A 269 -5.09 -2.84 -19.08
N ASP A 270 -5.76 -3.95 -19.41
CA ASP A 270 -5.45 -5.29 -18.88
C ASP A 270 -5.11 -6.29 -19.99
N PRO A 271 -3.86 -6.32 -20.46
CA PRO A 271 -3.44 -7.22 -21.55
C PRO A 271 -3.50 -8.70 -21.18
N SER A 272 -3.32 -9.06 -19.89
CA SER A 272 -3.44 -10.44 -19.43
C SER A 272 -4.89 -10.93 -19.48
N ALA A 273 -5.83 -10.10 -19.03
CA ALA A 273 -7.26 -10.42 -19.13
C ALA A 273 -7.72 -10.53 -20.58
N LEU A 274 -7.18 -9.70 -21.47
CA LEU A 274 -7.45 -9.75 -22.91
C LEU A 274 -6.98 -11.08 -23.54
N ALA A 275 -5.91 -11.68 -23.05
CA ALA A 275 -5.36 -12.93 -23.58
C ALA A 275 -6.26 -14.16 -23.32
N ILE A 276 -7.16 -14.09 -22.35
CA ILE A 276 -8.06 -15.21 -21.99
C ILE A 276 -8.92 -15.65 -23.18
N GLY A 277 -9.50 -14.71 -23.94
CA GLY A 277 -10.32 -15.04 -25.10
C GLY A 277 -9.57 -15.84 -26.18
N PRO A 278 -8.44 -15.33 -26.68
CA PRO A 278 -7.56 -16.06 -27.60
C PRO A 278 -7.10 -17.43 -27.08
N GLN A 279 -6.66 -17.52 -25.82
CA GLN A 279 -6.25 -18.79 -25.20
C GLN A 279 -7.40 -19.81 -25.16
N LEU A 280 -8.61 -19.39 -24.80
CA LEU A 280 -9.79 -20.24 -24.82
C LEU A 280 -10.11 -20.74 -26.25
N ALA A 281 -10.00 -19.87 -27.26
CA ALA A 281 -10.28 -20.21 -28.63
C ALA A 281 -9.25 -21.22 -29.20
N VAL A 282 -7.94 -20.97 -28.98
CA VAL A 282 -6.87 -21.88 -29.40
C VAL A 282 -6.99 -23.23 -28.69
N PHE A 283 -7.24 -23.21 -27.39
CA PHE A 283 -7.42 -24.43 -26.61
C PHE A 283 -8.64 -25.24 -27.07
N ALA A 284 -9.79 -24.58 -27.35
CA ALA A 284 -10.95 -25.25 -27.85
C ALA A 284 -10.68 -25.92 -29.23
N SER A 285 -9.95 -25.22 -30.11
CA SER A 285 -9.54 -25.77 -31.42
C SER A 285 -8.61 -26.97 -31.28
N SER A 286 -7.69 -26.98 -30.29
CA SER A 286 -6.79 -28.10 -30.02
C SER A 286 -7.54 -29.36 -29.54
N LEU A 287 -8.74 -29.18 -28.96
CA LEU A 287 -9.64 -30.28 -28.61
C LEU A 287 -10.50 -30.76 -29.81
N GLY A 288 -10.26 -30.26 -31.02
CA GLY A 288 -11.01 -30.59 -32.23
C GLY A 288 -12.37 -29.91 -32.31
N ILE A 289 -12.66 -28.90 -31.51
CA ILE A 289 -13.90 -28.14 -31.59
C ILE A 289 -13.74 -27.03 -32.65
N PRO A 290 -14.53 -27.05 -33.75
CA PRO A 290 -14.49 -25.97 -34.74
C PRO A 290 -14.80 -24.62 -34.07
N THR A 291 -13.78 -23.76 -33.98
CA THR A 291 -13.80 -22.50 -33.20
C THR A 291 -13.52 -21.30 -34.10
N ALA A 292 -14.30 -20.24 -33.92
CA ALA A 292 -14.03 -18.94 -34.51
C ALA A 292 -13.63 -17.94 -33.39
N LEU A 293 -12.51 -17.31 -33.56
CA LEU A 293 -12.04 -16.19 -32.72
C LEU A 293 -12.35 -14.90 -33.50
N VAL A 294 -13.15 -14.03 -32.93
CA VAL A 294 -13.58 -12.76 -33.52
C VAL A 294 -13.02 -11.63 -32.64
N VAL A 295 -12.14 -10.78 -33.21
CA VAL A 295 -11.59 -9.63 -32.52
C VAL A 295 -12.31 -8.37 -32.98
N CYS A 296 -13.00 -7.66 -32.09
CA CYS A 296 -13.79 -6.48 -32.40
C CYS A 296 -12.92 -5.28 -32.79
N ALA A 297 -13.27 -4.60 -33.89
CA ALA A 297 -12.51 -3.49 -34.44
C ALA A 297 -12.61 -2.20 -33.60
N GLN A 298 -13.78 -1.93 -33.01
CA GLN A 298 -14.05 -0.67 -32.29
C GLN A 298 -13.57 -0.68 -30.83
N SER A 299 -12.98 -1.76 -30.37
CA SER A 299 -12.51 -1.84 -29.00
C SER A 299 -11.29 -0.96 -28.77
N PRO A 300 -11.28 -0.12 -27.71
CA PRO A 300 -10.14 0.76 -27.40
C PRO A 300 -8.97 0.00 -26.79
N GLY A 301 -7.77 0.59 -26.89
CA GLY A 301 -6.57 0.13 -26.22
C GLY A 301 -5.51 -0.46 -27.15
N GLU A 302 -4.25 -0.32 -26.75
CA GLU A 302 -3.08 -0.78 -27.51
C GLU A 302 -3.04 -2.32 -27.59
N GLY A 303 -3.40 -3.01 -26.51
CA GLY A 303 -3.41 -4.47 -26.45
C GLY A 303 -4.34 -5.10 -27.47
N ILE A 304 -5.57 -4.57 -27.64
CA ILE A 304 -6.49 -5.11 -28.64
C ILE A 304 -6.15 -4.68 -30.05
N ALA A 305 -5.52 -3.52 -30.22
CA ALA A 305 -5.02 -3.09 -31.54
C ALA A 305 -3.89 -4.01 -32.02
N THR A 306 -2.98 -4.41 -31.15
CA THR A 306 -1.91 -5.38 -31.46
C THR A 306 -2.47 -6.79 -31.69
N LEU A 307 -3.46 -7.22 -30.90
CA LEU A 307 -4.17 -8.48 -31.15
C LEU A 307 -4.87 -8.47 -32.51
N ARG A 308 -5.52 -7.38 -32.88
CA ARG A 308 -6.20 -7.23 -34.17
C ARG A 308 -5.23 -7.28 -35.34
N ALA A 309 -4.07 -6.62 -35.21
CA ALA A 309 -3.01 -6.69 -36.20
C ALA A 309 -2.49 -8.14 -36.38
N ALA A 310 -2.30 -8.85 -35.26
CA ALA A 310 -1.93 -10.26 -35.29
C ALA A 310 -3.04 -11.14 -35.90
N ALA A 311 -4.30 -10.90 -35.58
CA ALA A 311 -5.43 -11.62 -36.15
C ALA A 311 -5.55 -11.44 -37.66
N ALA A 312 -5.29 -10.24 -38.19
CA ALA A 312 -5.27 -9.96 -39.61
C ALA A 312 -4.09 -10.61 -40.35
N ALA A 313 -2.95 -10.77 -39.68
CA ALA A 313 -1.75 -11.41 -40.22
C ALA A 313 -1.69 -12.93 -39.97
N TRP A 314 -2.64 -13.48 -39.17
CA TRP A 314 -2.60 -14.85 -38.73
C TRP A 314 -2.76 -15.85 -39.89
N GLN A 315 -1.95 -16.88 -39.87
CA GLN A 315 -2.04 -18.02 -40.78
C GLN A 315 -1.97 -19.31 -39.96
N PRO A 316 -2.77 -20.33 -40.28
CA PRO A 316 -2.76 -21.58 -39.56
C PRO A 316 -1.40 -22.29 -39.70
N ALA A 317 -0.83 -22.74 -38.60
CA ALA A 317 0.43 -23.46 -38.59
C ALA A 317 0.34 -24.86 -39.21
N SER A 318 -0.86 -25.45 -39.29
CA SER A 318 -1.11 -26.76 -39.88
C SER A 318 -2.48 -26.85 -40.54
N ALA A 319 -2.65 -27.83 -41.43
CA ALA A 319 -3.96 -28.13 -42.06
C ALA A 319 -5.03 -28.51 -40.99
N ALA A 320 -4.62 -29.18 -39.92
CA ALA A 320 -5.52 -29.53 -38.81
C ALA A 320 -6.01 -28.27 -38.08
N GLN A 321 -5.13 -27.32 -37.82
CA GLN A 321 -5.50 -26.03 -37.23
C GLN A 321 -6.40 -25.23 -38.17
N ALA A 322 -6.11 -25.20 -39.47
CA ALA A 322 -6.91 -24.51 -40.45
C ALA A 322 -8.37 -25.02 -40.48
N SER A 323 -8.59 -26.31 -40.18
CA SER A 323 -9.92 -26.89 -40.13
C SER A 323 -10.68 -26.64 -38.82
N THR A 324 -9.96 -26.31 -37.73
CA THR A 324 -10.56 -26.19 -36.40
C THR A 324 -10.53 -24.75 -35.82
N LEU A 325 -9.62 -23.90 -36.29
CA LEU A 325 -9.51 -22.51 -35.81
C LEU A 325 -9.63 -21.52 -36.98
N ARG A 326 -10.57 -20.58 -36.85
CA ARG A 326 -10.68 -19.41 -37.74
C ARG A 326 -10.53 -18.15 -36.93
N VAL A 327 -9.54 -17.32 -37.27
CA VAL A 327 -9.32 -16.03 -36.62
C VAL A 327 -9.73 -14.91 -37.55
N ILE A 328 -10.53 -13.97 -37.03
CA ILE A 328 -11.15 -12.89 -37.80
C ILE A 328 -10.96 -11.58 -37.07
N ALA A 329 -10.32 -10.62 -37.71
CA ALA A 329 -10.34 -9.22 -37.26
C ALA A 329 -11.59 -8.57 -37.90
N ALA A 330 -12.71 -8.56 -37.18
CA ALA A 330 -13.98 -8.15 -37.73
C ALA A 330 -14.21 -6.64 -37.61
N SER A 331 -14.61 -6.00 -38.73
CA SER A 331 -15.21 -4.67 -38.68
C SER A 331 -16.69 -4.78 -38.28
N ASP A 332 -17.33 -3.67 -37.93
CA ASP A 332 -18.74 -3.66 -37.57
C ASP A 332 -19.63 -4.10 -38.76
N ALA A 333 -19.25 -3.77 -39.99
CA ALA A 333 -19.94 -4.20 -41.16
C ALA A 333 -19.90 -5.74 -41.31
N ASP A 334 -18.76 -6.37 -41.02
CA ASP A 334 -18.60 -7.83 -41.02
C ASP A 334 -19.48 -8.49 -39.95
N LEU A 335 -19.55 -7.86 -38.78
CA LEU A 335 -20.33 -8.35 -37.62
C LEU A 335 -21.84 -8.20 -37.87
N GLN A 336 -22.27 -7.15 -38.59
CA GLN A 336 -23.65 -6.95 -39.00
C GLN A 336 -24.07 -7.94 -40.11
N ALA A 337 -23.14 -8.35 -40.96
CA ALA A 337 -23.38 -9.39 -41.98
C ALA A 337 -23.60 -10.79 -41.39
N GLY A 338 -23.23 -10.99 -40.12
CA GLY A 338 -23.45 -12.21 -39.35
C GLY A 338 -22.16 -12.83 -38.81
N LEU A 339 -22.29 -13.51 -37.68
CA LEU A 339 -21.19 -14.22 -37.03
C LEU A 339 -20.78 -15.46 -37.85
N PRO A 340 -19.50 -15.83 -37.82
CA PRO A 340 -18.99 -16.99 -38.54
C PRO A 340 -19.66 -18.28 -38.02
N THR A 341 -19.92 -19.20 -38.94
CA THR A 341 -20.50 -20.49 -38.60
C THR A 341 -19.44 -21.41 -37.99
N ALA A 342 -19.48 -21.57 -36.66
CA ALA A 342 -18.57 -22.44 -35.91
C ALA A 342 -19.35 -23.15 -34.78
N ALA A 343 -18.79 -24.22 -34.22
CA ALA A 343 -19.35 -24.87 -33.03
C ALA A 343 -19.18 -24.02 -31.78
N LEU A 344 -18.06 -23.25 -31.73
CA LEU A 344 -17.80 -22.25 -30.71
C LEU A 344 -17.36 -20.96 -31.37
N THR A 345 -17.99 -19.84 -31.03
CA THR A 345 -17.52 -18.50 -31.43
C THR A 345 -17.13 -17.74 -30.18
N VAL A 346 -15.86 -17.29 -30.13
CA VAL A 346 -15.33 -16.48 -29.05
C VAL A 346 -15.14 -15.05 -29.57
N ILE A 347 -15.92 -14.12 -29.06
CA ILE A 347 -15.85 -12.70 -29.43
C ILE A 347 -15.01 -12.00 -28.36
N VAL A 348 -13.93 -11.32 -28.78
CA VAL A 348 -13.04 -10.58 -27.87
C VAL A 348 -13.24 -9.10 -28.05
N ALA A 349 -13.56 -8.43 -26.96
CA ALA A 349 -13.72 -6.98 -26.89
C ALA A 349 -12.97 -6.41 -25.69
N ALA A 350 -12.51 -5.18 -25.82
CA ALA A 350 -11.97 -4.41 -24.72
C ALA A 350 -12.82 -3.16 -24.51
N VAL A 351 -12.94 -2.72 -23.26
CA VAL A 351 -13.67 -1.52 -22.88
C VAL A 351 -12.75 -0.54 -22.19
N ASP A 352 -12.95 0.75 -22.44
CA ASP A 352 -12.18 1.80 -21.79
C ASP A 352 -12.67 2.06 -20.37
N ASP A 353 -11.76 2.48 -19.51
CA ASP A 353 -12.01 2.79 -18.10
C ASP A 353 -12.94 3.99 -17.90
N GLY A 354 -12.86 4.99 -18.82
CA GLY A 354 -13.57 6.25 -18.71
C GLY A 354 -14.99 6.24 -19.27
N ALA A 355 -15.18 5.63 -20.45
CA ALA A 355 -16.46 5.54 -21.14
C ALA A 355 -16.60 4.14 -21.76
N PRO A 356 -16.99 3.14 -21.00
CA PRO A 356 -17.05 1.78 -21.48
C PRO A 356 -18.18 1.67 -22.54
N GLN A 357 -17.77 1.57 -23.80
CA GLN A 357 -18.67 1.25 -24.90
C GLN A 357 -18.42 -0.20 -25.31
N VAL A 358 -19.47 -0.99 -25.26
CA VAL A 358 -19.44 -2.39 -25.65
C VAL A 358 -20.04 -2.52 -27.04
N PRO A 359 -19.39 -3.25 -27.96
CA PRO A 359 -19.94 -3.44 -29.32
C PRO A 359 -21.32 -4.08 -29.31
N GLU A 360 -22.24 -3.60 -30.17
CA GLU A 360 -23.61 -4.12 -30.26
C GLU A 360 -23.67 -5.60 -30.64
N VAL A 361 -22.63 -6.16 -31.24
CA VAL A 361 -22.53 -7.59 -31.56
C VAL A 361 -22.65 -8.49 -30.33
N LEU A 362 -22.48 -7.96 -29.14
CA LEU A 362 -22.62 -8.70 -27.88
C LEU A 362 -24.09 -8.86 -27.44
N ARG A 363 -25.03 -8.28 -28.17
CA ARG A 363 -26.46 -8.40 -27.87
C ARG A 363 -26.88 -9.88 -27.87
N ASP A 364 -27.59 -10.28 -26.82
CA ASP A 364 -28.10 -11.65 -26.60
C ASP A 364 -27.00 -12.72 -26.45
N GLN A 365 -25.71 -12.30 -26.34
CA GLN A 365 -24.62 -13.25 -26.16
C GLN A 365 -24.29 -13.45 -24.68
N ALA A 366 -23.88 -14.68 -24.33
CA ALA A 366 -23.30 -14.97 -23.02
C ALA A 366 -21.97 -14.19 -22.87
N THR A 367 -21.96 -13.21 -22.00
CA THR A 367 -20.82 -12.31 -21.80
C THR A 367 -20.07 -12.69 -20.54
N VAL A 368 -18.76 -12.85 -20.66
CA VAL A 368 -17.85 -13.11 -19.56
C VAL A 368 -16.90 -11.92 -19.42
N LEU A 369 -16.83 -11.37 -18.23
CA LEU A 369 -15.85 -10.34 -17.95
C LEU A 369 -14.51 -10.98 -17.57
N THR A 370 -13.42 -10.46 -18.09
CA THR A 370 -12.08 -10.91 -17.74
C THR A 370 -11.33 -9.81 -17.03
N VAL A 371 -10.63 -10.15 -15.95
CA VAL A 371 -9.91 -9.17 -15.12
C VAL A 371 -8.70 -9.81 -14.45
N SER A 372 -7.61 -9.06 -14.40
CA SER A 372 -6.43 -9.42 -13.60
C SER A 372 -6.48 -8.76 -12.22
N PRO A 373 -6.02 -9.45 -11.17
CA PRO A 373 -5.91 -8.86 -9.84
C PRO A 373 -5.08 -7.57 -9.87
N ARG A 374 -5.50 -6.57 -9.11
CA ARG A 374 -4.81 -5.26 -8.96
C ARG A 374 -4.84 -4.34 -10.18
N ILE A 375 -5.55 -4.71 -11.24
CA ILE A 375 -5.73 -3.82 -12.40
C ILE A 375 -7.01 -3.01 -12.25
N ALA A 376 -8.14 -3.67 -12.02
CA ALA A 376 -9.44 -3.03 -11.93
C ALA A 376 -9.81 -2.55 -10.51
N THR A 377 -10.53 -1.44 -10.45
CA THR A 377 -11.30 -1.05 -9.25
C THR A 377 -12.71 -1.61 -9.31
N PRO A 378 -13.43 -1.71 -8.18
CA PRO A 378 -14.84 -2.13 -8.17
C PRO A 378 -15.71 -1.29 -9.10
N GLU A 379 -15.47 0.01 -9.16
CA GLU A 379 -16.23 0.96 -9.96
C GLU A 379 -16.00 0.76 -11.48
N GLN A 380 -14.76 0.46 -11.88
CA GLN A 380 -14.42 0.16 -13.29
C GLN A 380 -15.09 -1.13 -13.73
N LEU A 381 -14.98 -2.19 -12.91
CA LEU A 381 -15.58 -3.48 -13.23
C LEU A 381 -17.12 -3.40 -13.26
N ALA A 382 -17.73 -2.65 -12.33
CA ALA A 382 -19.17 -2.43 -12.32
C ALA A 382 -19.65 -1.66 -13.55
N ARG A 383 -18.90 -0.62 -13.99
CA ARG A 383 -19.21 0.11 -15.22
C ARG A 383 -19.09 -0.77 -16.46
N ALA A 384 -18.04 -1.59 -16.56
CA ALA A 384 -17.89 -2.54 -17.65
C ALA A 384 -19.04 -3.57 -17.68
N ALA A 385 -19.47 -4.07 -16.53
CA ALA A 385 -20.61 -4.97 -16.41
C ALA A 385 -21.93 -4.29 -16.82
N ALA A 386 -22.16 -3.06 -16.37
CA ALA A 386 -23.34 -2.29 -16.73
C ALA A 386 -23.38 -2.00 -18.23
N SER A 387 -22.28 -1.57 -18.82
CA SER A 387 -22.17 -1.31 -20.26
C SER A 387 -22.41 -2.58 -21.10
N ALA A 388 -21.90 -3.73 -20.65
CA ALA A 388 -22.18 -5.01 -21.30
C ALA A 388 -23.67 -5.37 -21.22
N ALA A 389 -24.31 -5.13 -20.08
CA ALA A 389 -25.76 -5.35 -19.92
C ALA A 389 -26.61 -4.36 -20.72
N ASP A 390 -26.21 -3.08 -20.78
CA ASP A 390 -26.88 -2.04 -21.57
C ASP A 390 -26.82 -2.33 -23.09
N ALA A 391 -25.70 -2.92 -23.54
CA ALA A 391 -25.57 -3.44 -24.92
C ALA A 391 -26.41 -4.69 -25.19
N GLY A 392 -27.15 -5.20 -24.20
CA GLY A 392 -27.98 -6.40 -24.29
C GLY A 392 -27.19 -7.71 -24.06
N GLY A 393 -25.95 -7.66 -23.62
CA GLY A 393 -25.17 -8.83 -23.27
C GLY A 393 -25.61 -9.43 -21.92
N ASN A 394 -25.66 -10.76 -21.84
CA ASN A 394 -25.94 -11.46 -20.59
C ASN A 394 -24.64 -11.76 -19.83
N VAL A 395 -24.34 -11.00 -18.80
CA VAL A 395 -23.12 -11.21 -17.98
C VAL A 395 -23.29 -12.44 -17.10
N VAL A 396 -22.67 -13.54 -17.49
CA VAL A 396 -22.82 -14.86 -16.87
C VAL A 396 -21.76 -15.18 -15.81
N GLY A 397 -20.65 -14.47 -15.84
CA GLY A 397 -19.55 -14.70 -14.89
C GLY A 397 -18.29 -13.90 -15.18
N ILE A 398 -17.29 -14.15 -14.35
CA ILE A 398 -15.98 -13.53 -14.43
C ILE A 398 -14.92 -14.62 -14.59
N ILE A 399 -13.91 -14.37 -15.41
CA ILE A 399 -12.66 -15.17 -15.42
C ILE A 399 -11.53 -14.27 -14.91
N VAL A 400 -10.80 -14.77 -13.93
CA VAL A 400 -9.66 -14.07 -13.35
C VAL A 400 -8.38 -14.53 -14.03
N ALA A 401 -7.66 -13.60 -14.66
CA ALA A 401 -6.36 -13.84 -15.24
C ALA A 401 -5.27 -13.70 -14.18
N ASN A 402 -4.31 -14.62 -14.14
CA ASN A 402 -3.17 -14.59 -13.22
C ASN A 402 -3.60 -14.37 -11.76
N PRO A 403 -4.35 -15.30 -11.15
CA PRO A 403 -4.82 -15.15 -9.77
C PRO A 403 -3.64 -15.00 -8.81
N GLU A 404 -3.86 -14.28 -7.70
CA GLU A 404 -2.84 -14.16 -6.65
C GLU A 404 -2.52 -15.55 -6.08
N PRO A 405 -1.23 -15.91 -5.93
CA PRO A 405 -0.84 -17.24 -5.42
C PRO A 405 -1.39 -17.54 -4.02
N ASP A 406 -1.69 -16.48 -3.27
CA ASP A 406 -2.22 -16.58 -1.91
C ASP A 406 -3.76 -16.45 -1.85
N ASP A 407 -4.43 -16.36 -2.97
CA ASP A 407 -5.88 -16.27 -3.02
C ASP A 407 -6.51 -17.66 -2.84
N MET A 408 -6.92 -17.94 -1.61
CA MET A 408 -7.63 -19.17 -1.23
C MET A 408 -9.15 -19.03 -1.33
N THR A 409 -9.66 -17.93 -1.88
CA THR A 409 -11.10 -17.69 -1.98
C THR A 409 -11.71 -18.43 -3.17
N THR A 410 -13.01 -18.72 -3.07
CA THR A 410 -13.71 -19.50 -4.11
C THR A 410 -14.22 -18.66 -5.27
N GLY A 411 -14.33 -17.33 -5.09
CA GLY A 411 -14.96 -16.44 -6.07
C GLY A 411 -16.49 -16.62 -6.17
N PHE A 412 -17.07 -17.26 -5.17
CA PHE A 412 -18.51 -17.46 -5.13
C PHE A 412 -19.18 -16.20 -4.56
N ALA A 413 -19.91 -15.46 -5.40
CA ALA A 413 -20.82 -14.45 -4.88
C ALA A 413 -22.00 -15.19 -4.23
N PRO A 414 -22.29 -15.00 -2.92
CA PRO A 414 -23.54 -15.46 -2.37
C PRO A 414 -24.64 -14.84 -3.22
N ALA A 415 -25.54 -15.65 -3.76
CA ALA A 415 -26.68 -15.15 -4.51
C ALA A 415 -27.34 -14.09 -3.61
N LEU A 416 -27.15 -12.83 -3.93
CA LEU A 416 -27.98 -11.75 -3.43
C LEU A 416 -29.37 -12.19 -3.87
N GLY A 417 -30.17 -12.68 -2.89
CA GLY A 417 -31.45 -13.29 -3.19
C GLY A 417 -32.14 -12.46 -4.25
N ARG A 418 -32.56 -13.09 -5.31
CA ARG A 418 -33.32 -12.45 -6.37
C ARG A 418 -34.51 -11.77 -5.70
N GLN A 419 -34.30 -10.59 -5.20
CA GLN A 419 -35.35 -9.63 -5.11
C GLN A 419 -35.64 -9.28 -6.57
N SER A 420 -36.49 -10.11 -7.17
CA SER A 420 -37.28 -9.72 -8.33
C SER A 420 -37.93 -8.41 -7.94
N ARG A 421 -37.22 -7.31 -8.20
CA ARG A 421 -37.80 -6.00 -8.23
C ARG A 421 -38.66 -6.05 -9.51
N ALA A 422 -39.85 -6.66 -9.38
CA ALA A 422 -40.91 -6.40 -10.29
C ALA A 422 -40.99 -4.87 -10.38
N LEU A 423 -40.52 -4.32 -11.49
CA LEU A 423 -40.82 -2.95 -11.86
C LEU A 423 -42.30 -2.79 -11.69
N PRO A 424 -42.80 -1.78 -10.95
CA PRO A 424 -44.23 -1.56 -10.89
C PRO A 424 -44.69 -1.28 -12.32
N THR A 425 -45.36 -2.24 -12.91
CA THR A 425 -46.11 -2.04 -14.14
C THR A 425 -47.05 -0.90 -13.87
N ARG A 426 -46.82 0.22 -14.51
CA ARG A 426 -47.64 1.42 -14.43
C ARG A 426 -49.01 1.04 -15.04
N ILE A 427 -49.91 0.54 -14.17
CA ILE A 427 -51.30 0.36 -14.53
C ILE A 427 -51.94 1.75 -14.44
N ASN A 428 -52.30 2.30 -15.61
CA ASN A 428 -53.11 3.48 -15.70
C ASN A 428 -54.47 3.24 -15.02
N GLY A 429 -54.75 4.09 -14.06
CA GLY A 429 -56.06 4.58 -13.65
C GLY A 429 -57.10 3.54 -13.26
N THR A 430 -57.36 3.40 -11.98
CA THR A 430 -58.67 3.71 -11.36
C THR A 430 -58.58 3.43 -9.87
N THR A 431 -58.75 4.48 -9.10
CA THR A 431 -58.91 4.44 -7.66
C THR A 431 -60.25 3.78 -7.30
N HIS A 432 -60.17 2.61 -6.65
CA HIS A 432 -61.24 2.13 -5.78
C HIS A 432 -60.67 1.93 -4.39
N ALA A 433 -61.13 2.80 -3.49
CA ALA A 433 -60.93 2.69 -2.07
C ALA A 433 -61.76 1.50 -1.56
N VAL A 434 -61.13 0.46 -1.03
CA VAL A 434 -61.77 -0.51 -0.17
C VAL A 434 -61.32 -0.30 1.25
N ARG A 435 -62.28 0.07 2.05
CA ARG A 435 -62.26 0.32 3.49
C ARG A 435 -62.09 -1.00 4.24
N GLY A 436 -61.21 -0.99 5.20
CA GLY A 436 -60.91 -2.15 6.01
C GLY A 436 -62.07 -2.66 6.86
N ASN A 437 -61.94 -3.88 7.29
CA ASN A 437 -62.56 -4.33 8.54
C ASN A 437 -61.65 -5.34 9.26
N ASP A 438 -61.57 -5.09 10.54
CA ASP A 438 -60.89 -5.83 11.57
C ASP A 438 -61.23 -7.31 11.59
N VAL A 439 -60.26 -8.19 11.77
CA VAL A 439 -60.46 -9.48 12.43
C VAL A 439 -59.38 -9.71 13.47
N VAL A 440 -59.78 -9.49 14.70
CA VAL A 440 -59.09 -9.93 15.91
C VAL A 440 -59.25 -11.46 16.03
N ALA A 441 -58.17 -12.20 16.03
CA ALA A 441 -58.12 -13.61 16.38
C ALA A 441 -57.41 -13.79 17.73
N THR A 442 -58.20 -14.05 18.72
CA THR A 442 -57.81 -14.50 20.09
C THR A 442 -57.15 -15.88 20.00
N VAL A 443 -55.93 -15.97 20.51
CA VAL A 443 -55.30 -17.25 20.82
C VAL A 443 -55.71 -17.67 22.23
N ARG A 444 -56.34 -18.84 22.29
CA ARG A 444 -56.75 -19.52 23.54
C ARG A 444 -55.67 -20.52 23.94
N GLU A 445 -55.15 -20.29 25.11
CA GLU A 445 -54.29 -21.19 25.86
C GLU A 445 -55.04 -22.44 26.28
N GLU A 446 -54.55 -23.65 26.04
CA GLU A 446 -55.01 -24.85 26.73
C GLU A 446 -53.81 -25.67 27.19
N ARG A 447 -53.72 -25.75 28.51
CA ARG A 447 -52.91 -26.70 29.28
C ARG A 447 -53.55 -28.09 29.24
N ARG A 448 -52.75 -29.09 28.94
CA ARG A 448 -52.61 -30.28 29.80
C ARG A 448 -51.34 -31.05 29.38
#